data_2bb68228b87a845d9feb589ec88e0271
#
_entry.id   2bb68228b87a845d9feb589ec88e0271
#
_cell.length_a   1.000
_cell.length_b   1.000
_cell.length_c   1.000
_cell.angle_alpha   90.00
_cell.angle_beta   90.00
_cell.angle_gamma   90.00
#
_symmetry.space_group_name_H-M   'P 1'
#
loop_
_entity.id
_entity.type
_entity.pdbx_description
1 polymer ?
#
loop_
_entity_poly.entity_id
_entity_poly.type
_entity_poly.pdbx_seq_one_letter_code
_entity_poly.pdbx_strand_id
1 'polypeptide(L)'
;MKKLPLLGNLSPAEFLRDYWHKKPLLIRGAIPGFKPLLKFEKLAELAALNHVESRLVSLRDGEWDMQHGPLTELPARTEPNWTMLVQGVNLYDERADELLRQFRFVPDARLDDLMI
;
A
#
# COMPACT_ATOMS: atom_id res chain seq x y z
N MET A 1 -16.58 -17.92 15.13
CA MET A 1 -15.55 -17.45 14.22
C MET A 1 -14.58 -16.52 14.93
N LYS A 2 -13.32 -16.60 14.54
CA LYS A 2 -12.28 -15.78 15.16
C LYS A 2 -12.44 -14.31 14.79
N LYS A 3 -12.46 -13.45 15.79
CA LYS A 3 -12.44 -11.99 15.58
C LYS A 3 -11.01 -11.52 15.35
N LEU A 4 -10.85 -10.52 14.49
CA LEU A 4 -9.53 -10.00 14.11
C LEU A 4 -9.37 -8.54 14.58
N PRO A 5 -8.27 -8.21 15.28
CA PRO A 5 -7.96 -6.82 15.60
C PRO A 5 -7.90 -5.95 14.33
N LEU A 6 -7.39 -6.51 13.23
CA LEU A 6 -7.33 -5.86 11.93
C LEU A 6 -8.70 -5.36 11.46
N LEU A 7 -9.78 -6.01 11.87
CA LEU A 7 -11.16 -5.67 11.51
C LEU A 7 -11.92 -5.03 12.67
N GLY A 8 -11.22 -4.44 13.65
CA GLY A 8 -11.87 -3.83 14.81
C GLY A 8 -12.60 -4.84 15.69
N ASN A 9 -12.04 -6.03 15.81
CA ASN A 9 -12.61 -7.16 16.55
C ASN A 9 -13.91 -7.71 15.95
N LEU A 10 -14.11 -7.50 14.66
CA LEU A 10 -15.11 -8.24 13.89
C LEU A 10 -14.49 -9.52 13.36
N SER A 11 -15.33 -10.54 13.16
CA SER A 11 -14.90 -11.69 12.37
C SER A 11 -14.91 -11.34 10.88
N PRO A 12 -14.16 -12.06 10.04
CA PRO A 12 -14.27 -11.88 8.59
C PRO A 12 -15.70 -11.98 8.07
N ALA A 13 -16.50 -12.93 8.58
CA ALA A 13 -17.89 -13.08 8.16
C ALA A 13 -18.74 -11.85 8.51
N GLU A 14 -18.55 -11.29 9.71
CA GLU A 14 -19.25 -10.08 10.11
C GLU A 14 -18.88 -8.90 9.22
N PHE A 15 -17.57 -8.74 8.92
CA PHE A 15 -17.09 -7.68 8.05
C PHE A 15 -17.67 -7.81 6.64
N LEU A 16 -17.61 -9.00 6.04
CA LEU A 16 -18.12 -9.25 4.69
C LEU A 16 -19.63 -9.04 4.60
N ARG A 17 -20.36 -9.40 5.65
CA ARG A 17 -21.81 -9.24 5.71
C ARG A 17 -22.24 -7.79 5.86
N ASP A 18 -21.60 -7.04 6.76
CA ASP A 18 -22.11 -5.75 7.22
C ASP A 18 -21.42 -4.55 6.55
N TYR A 19 -20.19 -4.71 6.08
CA TYR A 19 -19.38 -3.60 5.56
C TYR A 19 -18.94 -3.76 4.11
N TRP A 20 -18.47 -4.94 3.73
CA TRP A 20 -17.91 -5.18 2.39
C TRP A 20 -18.92 -4.82 1.31
N HIS A 21 -18.53 -3.91 0.40
CA HIS A 21 -19.40 -3.37 -0.65
C HIS A 21 -20.65 -2.63 -0.15
N LYS A 22 -20.68 -2.26 1.12
CA LYS A 22 -21.86 -1.59 1.70
C LYS A 22 -21.54 -0.26 2.33
N LYS A 23 -20.52 -0.19 3.19
CA LYS A 23 -20.15 1.04 3.89
C LYS A 23 -18.70 0.97 4.36
N PRO A 24 -18.05 2.13 4.56
CA PRO A 24 -16.69 2.16 5.08
C PRO A 24 -16.63 1.73 6.54
N LEU A 25 -15.45 1.23 6.93
CA LEU A 25 -15.14 0.88 8.31
C LEU A 25 -13.80 1.50 8.67
N LEU A 26 -13.79 2.40 9.66
CA LEU A 26 -12.55 2.97 10.18
C LEU A 26 -12.14 2.21 11.44
N ILE A 27 -10.92 1.71 11.45
CA ILE A 27 -10.36 0.99 12.60
C ILE A 27 -9.08 1.68 13.02
N ARG A 28 -9.08 2.31 14.18
CA ARG A 28 -7.88 2.95 14.70
C ARG A 28 -7.04 1.92 15.41
N GLY A 29 -5.71 1.97 15.17
CA GLY A 29 -4.79 1.02 15.77
C GLY A 29 -5.03 -0.42 15.32
N ALA A 30 -5.47 -0.61 14.08
CA ALA A 30 -5.81 -1.93 13.54
C ALA A 30 -4.64 -2.90 13.59
N ILE A 31 -3.43 -2.39 13.42
CA ILE A 31 -2.19 -3.17 13.52
C ILE A 31 -1.36 -2.53 14.64
N PRO A 32 -1.45 -3.04 15.87
CA PRO A 32 -0.71 -2.48 17.00
C PRO A 32 0.79 -2.47 16.75
N GLY A 33 1.44 -1.35 17.06
CA GLY A 33 2.88 -1.22 16.88
C GLY A 33 3.35 -1.23 15.43
N PHE A 34 2.46 -0.94 14.48
CA PHE A 34 2.82 -0.93 13.07
C PHE A 34 3.96 0.05 12.80
N LYS A 35 4.94 -0.42 12.04
CA LYS A 35 6.08 0.38 11.59
C LYS A 35 6.17 0.29 10.07
N PRO A 36 6.74 1.30 9.40
CA PRO A 36 6.97 1.22 7.96
C PRO A 36 7.69 -0.07 7.60
N LEU A 37 7.18 -0.77 6.58
CA LEU A 37 7.72 -2.07 6.15
C LEU A 37 9.09 -1.90 5.51
N LEU A 38 9.26 -0.84 4.72
CA LEU A 38 10.47 -0.58 3.97
C LEU A 38 10.94 0.86 4.21
N LYS A 39 12.25 1.04 4.19
CA LYS A 39 12.85 2.38 4.18
C LYS A 39 12.68 3.02 2.81
N PHE A 40 12.70 4.33 2.76
CA PHE A 40 12.62 5.09 1.51
C PHE A 40 13.67 4.63 0.50
N GLU A 41 14.89 4.40 0.95
CA GLU A 41 16.00 4.00 0.10
C GLU A 41 15.71 2.68 -0.62
N LYS A 42 15.07 1.73 0.07
CA LYS A 42 14.68 0.46 -0.53
C LYS A 42 13.58 0.64 -1.55
N LEU A 43 12.60 1.48 -1.26
CA LEU A 43 11.55 1.79 -2.22
C LEU A 43 12.11 2.49 -3.46
N ALA A 44 13.07 3.39 -3.29
CA ALA A 44 13.72 4.06 -4.39
C ALA A 44 14.51 3.08 -5.27
N GLU A 45 15.19 2.10 -4.66
CA GLU A 45 15.87 1.04 -5.41
C GLU A 45 14.88 0.24 -6.26
N LEU A 46 13.73 -0.13 -5.71
CA LEU A 46 12.71 -0.85 -6.45
C LEU A 46 12.14 0.00 -7.59
N ALA A 47 11.88 1.28 -7.34
CA ALA A 47 11.34 2.20 -8.34
C ALA A 47 12.27 2.40 -9.53
N ALA A 48 13.58 2.19 -9.36
CA ALA A 48 14.57 2.32 -10.42
C ALA A 48 14.68 1.09 -11.32
N LEU A 49 14.05 -0.02 -10.94
CA LEU A 49 14.13 -1.27 -11.69
C LEU A 49 13.12 -1.29 -12.84
N ASN A 50 13.54 -1.82 -14.00
CA ASN A 50 12.70 -1.86 -15.20
C ASN A 50 11.44 -2.72 -15.03
N HIS A 51 11.53 -3.80 -14.26
CA HIS A 51 10.44 -4.75 -14.10
C HIS A 51 9.49 -4.42 -12.95
N VAL A 52 9.76 -3.33 -12.21
CA VAL A 52 8.91 -2.89 -11.11
C VAL A 52 8.10 -1.70 -11.58
N GLU A 53 6.77 -1.79 -11.46
CA GLU A 53 5.90 -0.67 -11.81
C GLU A 53 5.96 0.40 -10.74
N SER A 54 6.25 1.62 -11.16
CA SER A 54 6.35 2.76 -10.25
C SER A 54 5.85 4.04 -10.91
N ARG A 55 5.50 5.01 -10.09
CA ARG A 55 5.02 6.32 -10.55
C ARG A 55 5.54 7.41 -9.63
N LEU A 56 5.88 8.53 -10.23
CA LEU A 56 6.18 9.77 -9.53
C LEU A 56 5.05 10.75 -9.82
N VAL A 57 4.36 11.19 -8.77
CA VAL A 57 3.26 12.15 -8.88
C VAL A 57 3.70 13.43 -8.20
N SER A 58 3.56 14.55 -8.89
CA SER A 58 3.93 15.86 -8.35
C SER A 58 2.85 16.90 -8.67
N LEU A 59 2.79 17.92 -7.82
CA LEU A 59 1.92 19.07 -8.00
C LEU A 59 2.80 20.31 -8.04
N ARG A 60 2.82 21.01 -9.18
CA ARG A 60 3.60 22.23 -9.40
C ARG A 60 2.74 23.31 -10.00
N ASP A 61 2.74 24.48 -9.38
CA ASP A 61 1.98 25.64 -9.88
C ASP A 61 0.50 25.32 -10.16
N GLY A 62 -0.09 24.47 -9.30
CA GLY A 62 -1.48 24.04 -9.43
C GLY A 62 -1.72 22.96 -10.48
N GLU A 63 -0.69 22.46 -11.12
CA GLU A 63 -0.80 21.41 -12.14
C GLU A 63 -0.25 20.08 -11.65
N TRP A 64 -0.99 19.00 -11.91
CA TRP A 64 -0.57 17.64 -11.62
C TRP A 64 0.29 17.10 -12.75
N ASP A 65 1.37 16.42 -12.38
CA ASP A 65 2.22 15.70 -13.31
C ASP A 65 2.45 14.29 -12.80
N MET A 66 2.56 13.33 -13.71
CA MET A 66 2.83 11.94 -13.39
C MET A 66 3.87 11.38 -14.36
N GLN A 67 4.92 10.79 -13.79
CA GLN A 67 5.97 10.12 -14.54
C GLN A 67 5.94 8.63 -14.20
N HIS A 68 5.90 7.78 -15.23
CA HIS A 68 6.02 6.33 -15.04
C HIS A 68 7.48 5.91 -14.88
N GLY A 69 7.68 4.85 -14.07
CA GLY A 69 9.01 4.27 -13.93
C GLY A 69 9.54 3.59 -15.19
N PRO A 70 10.81 3.16 -15.18
CA PRO A 70 11.72 3.20 -14.04
C PRO A 70 12.10 4.62 -13.63
N LEU A 71 12.16 4.87 -12.32
CA LEU A 71 12.48 6.18 -11.76
C LEU A 71 13.93 6.19 -11.31
N THR A 72 14.82 6.69 -12.16
CA THR A 72 16.26 6.75 -11.88
C THR A 72 16.69 8.05 -11.22
N GLU A 73 15.84 9.08 -11.28
CA GLU A 73 16.06 10.37 -10.65
C GLU A 73 14.80 10.77 -9.88
N LEU A 74 14.97 11.19 -8.64
CA LEU A 74 13.89 11.63 -7.78
C LEU A 74 14.16 13.04 -7.29
N PRO A 75 13.10 13.84 -7.02
CA PRO A 75 13.29 15.14 -6.37
C PRO A 75 13.96 14.96 -4.99
N ALA A 76 14.55 16.02 -4.47
CA ALA A 76 15.07 16.01 -3.10
C ALA A 76 13.93 15.72 -2.13
N ARG A 77 14.18 14.93 -1.09
CA ARG A 77 13.16 14.59 -0.10
C ARG A 77 12.60 15.80 0.64
N THR A 78 13.35 16.89 0.62
CA THR A 78 12.93 18.17 1.20
C THR A 78 12.01 18.99 0.29
N GLU A 79 11.91 18.64 -1.00
CA GLU A 79 10.97 19.30 -1.89
C GLU A 79 9.53 18.91 -1.54
N PRO A 80 8.59 19.88 -1.50
CA PRO A 80 7.20 19.57 -1.23
C PRO A 80 6.46 19.06 -2.47
N ASN A 81 5.24 18.56 -2.24
CA ASN A 81 4.24 18.28 -3.26
C ASN A 81 4.63 17.22 -4.29
N TRP A 82 5.25 16.15 -3.81
CA TRP A 82 5.48 14.97 -4.65
C TRP A 82 5.39 13.69 -3.83
N THR A 83 5.08 12.60 -4.50
CA THR A 83 5.08 11.28 -3.89
C THR A 83 5.52 10.24 -4.91
N MET A 84 6.12 9.18 -4.42
CA MET A 84 6.50 8.02 -5.21
C MET A 84 5.62 6.84 -4.84
N LEU A 85 5.12 6.14 -5.83
CA LEU A 85 4.29 4.96 -5.65
C LEU A 85 5.01 3.77 -6.28
N VAL A 86 5.18 2.70 -5.49
CA VAL A 86 5.78 1.45 -5.96
C VAL A 86 4.72 0.37 -5.87
N GLN A 87 4.38 -0.23 -7.00
CA GLN A 87 3.33 -1.23 -7.09
C GLN A 87 3.90 -2.64 -6.96
N GLY A 88 3.09 -3.55 -6.43
CA GLY A 88 3.50 -4.96 -6.32
C GLY A 88 4.62 -5.20 -5.34
N VAL A 89 4.75 -4.40 -4.29
CA VAL A 89 5.84 -4.53 -3.31
C VAL A 89 5.86 -5.91 -2.66
N ASN A 90 4.70 -6.55 -2.53
CA ASN A 90 4.59 -7.91 -2.01
C ASN A 90 5.35 -8.95 -2.82
N LEU A 91 5.66 -8.66 -4.09
CA LEU A 91 6.47 -9.56 -4.93
C LEU A 91 7.97 -9.45 -4.64
N TYR A 92 8.39 -8.40 -3.96
CA TYR A 92 9.81 -8.07 -3.76
C TYR A 92 10.24 -8.01 -2.29
N ASP A 93 9.29 -8.06 -1.35
CA ASP A 93 9.59 -8.01 0.09
C ASP A 93 8.64 -8.93 0.85
N GLU A 94 9.21 -9.79 1.69
CA GLU A 94 8.44 -10.78 2.45
C GLU A 94 7.50 -10.14 3.47
N ARG A 95 7.90 -9.04 4.09
CA ARG A 95 7.06 -8.36 5.10
C ARG A 95 5.84 -7.75 4.45
N ALA A 96 5.98 -7.23 3.22
CA ALA A 96 4.87 -6.72 2.45
C ALA A 96 3.90 -7.85 2.07
N ASP A 97 4.44 -8.99 1.66
CA ASP A 97 3.62 -10.16 1.35
C ASP A 97 2.89 -10.69 2.59
N GLU A 98 3.55 -10.72 3.74
CA GLU A 98 2.92 -11.11 5.01
C GLU A 98 1.78 -10.16 5.40
N LEU A 99 1.95 -8.87 5.19
CA LEU A 99 0.88 -7.91 5.44
C LEU A 99 -0.31 -8.17 4.51
N LEU A 100 -0.05 -8.35 3.23
CA LEU A 100 -1.11 -8.64 2.26
C LEU A 100 -1.87 -9.92 2.60
N ARG A 101 -1.19 -10.94 3.09
CA ARG A 101 -1.80 -12.21 3.49
C ARG A 101 -2.84 -12.06 4.60
N GLN A 102 -2.71 -11.06 5.44
CA GLN A 102 -3.68 -10.82 6.50
C GLN A 102 -5.07 -10.44 5.96
N PHE A 103 -5.15 -10.04 4.70
CA PHE A 103 -6.41 -9.66 4.04
C PHE A 103 -7.03 -10.79 3.21
N ARG A 104 -6.51 -12.02 3.31
CA ARG A 104 -7.01 -13.15 2.50
C ARG A 104 -8.39 -13.69 2.91
N PHE A 105 -9.02 -13.09 3.88
CA PHE A 105 -10.45 -13.31 4.09
C PHE A 105 -11.30 -12.70 2.98
N VAL A 106 -10.73 -11.79 2.19
CA VAL A 106 -11.32 -11.29 0.94
C VAL A 106 -10.98 -12.28 -0.17
N PRO A 107 -11.92 -12.57 -1.09
CA PRO A 107 -11.63 -13.46 -2.22
C PRO A 107 -10.38 -13.03 -3.00
N ASP A 108 -9.55 -13.99 -3.40
CA ASP A 108 -8.30 -13.72 -4.12
C ASP A 108 -8.49 -12.87 -5.37
N ALA A 109 -9.63 -13.05 -6.06
CA ALA A 109 -9.97 -12.24 -7.23
C ALA A 109 -10.16 -10.75 -6.91
N ARG A 110 -10.32 -10.40 -5.63
CA ARG A 110 -10.53 -9.03 -5.17
C ARG A 110 -9.32 -8.48 -4.43
N LEU A 111 -8.29 -9.29 -4.25
CA LEU A 111 -7.06 -8.91 -3.56
C LEU A 111 -5.93 -8.86 -4.59
N ASP A 112 -5.55 -7.66 -4.99
CA ASP A 112 -4.57 -7.48 -6.05
C ASP A 112 -3.14 -7.49 -5.50
N ASP A 113 -2.61 -6.33 -5.16
CA ASP A 113 -1.23 -6.22 -4.70
C ASP A 113 -1.11 -5.16 -3.59
N LEU A 114 0.10 -5.06 -3.03
CA LEU A 114 0.43 -4.03 -2.06
C LEU A 114 1.25 -2.93 -2.74
N MET A 115 0.73 -1.71 -2.71
CA MET A 115 1.41 -0.53 -3.22
C MET A 115 1.86 0.34 -2.04
N ILE A 116 3.08 0.81 -2.09
CA ILE A 116 3.64 1.75 -1.11
C ILE A 116 4.06 3.02 -1.83
#